data_cedb6ac0eef8cb9deb694aae2ca00cae
#
_entry.id   cedb6ac0eef8cb9deb694aae2ca00cae
#
_cell.length_a   1.000
_cell.length_b   1.000
_cell.length_c   1.000
_cell.angle_alpha   90.00
_cell.angle_beta   90.00
_cell.angle_gamma   90.00
#
_symmetry.space_group_name_H-M   'P 1'
#
loop_
_entity.id
_entity.type
_entity.pdbx_description
1 polymer ?
#
loop_
_entity_poly.entity_id
_entity_poly.type
_entity_poly.pdbx_seq_one_letter_code
_entity_poly.pdbx_strand_id
1 'polypeptide(L)'
;MRINIYQIDGDKDTNRVKFDSYNRTMENGGINPSIYKCVFHGDADGDLEDVYTLFNLPDHPGTYQGHSLSVSDIVEVIADSEDVEEGRYFVDSVGFKKVDFDSTQCAEMDGLRMLMIQPHKTPIVTYVKDELDSLQMAVSDHCEDAYIEYTYPFDDDCMVLGNEEAKLNGMEGNRRLGESIYAGPIFITRDDGVGGLCSLTDEQVLKYSEMFAEPHDISPEETQADVGFTFYGW
;
A
#
# COMPACT_ATOMS: atom_id res chain seq x y z
N MET A 1 -7.42 -9.37 4.30
CA MET A 1 -8.30 -8.94 3.19
C MET A 1 -7.68 -7.84 2.38
N ARG A 2 -7.98 -7.75 1.09
CA ARG A 2 -7.57 -6.64 0.22
C ARG A 2 -8.60 -5.52 0.25
N ILE A 3 -8.14 -4.29 0.50
CA ILE A 3 -9.02 -3.14 0.71
C ILE A 3 -8.54 -1.89 -0.04
N ASN A 4 -9.50 -1.01 -0.31
CA ASN A 4 -9.27 0.41 -0.58
C ASN A 4 -9.88 1.25 0.52
N ILE A 5 -9.27 2.41 0.81
CA ILE A 5 -9.85 3.41 1.70
C ILE A 5 -10.05 4.70 0.90
N TYR A 6 -11.25 5.27 1.02
CA TYR A 6 -11.62 6.54 0.39
C TYR A 6 -12.00 7.54 1.46
N GLN A 7 -11.46 8.75 1.34
CA GLN A 7 -11.73 9.87 2.25
C GLN A 7 -12.25 11.08 1.48
N ILE A 8 -13.11 11.85 2.13
CA ILE A 8 -13.67 13.06 1.53
C ILE A 8 -12.58 14.12 1.37
N ASP A 9 -12.39 14.59 0.15
CA ASP A 9 -11.60 15.78 -0.18
C ASP A 9 -12.35 17.02 0.31
N GLY A 10 -11.82 17.67 1.34
CA GLY A 10 -12.47 18.81 1.98
C GLY A 10 -12.73 19.98 1.04
N ASP A 11 -11.91 20.15 -0.01
CA ASP A 11 -12.08 21.22 -0.99
C ASP A 11 -13.28 20.98 -1.93
N LYS A 12 -13.69 19.70 -2.07
CA LYS A 12 -14.85 19.29 -2.88
C LYS A 12 -16.14 19.13 -2.08
N ASP A 13 -16.05 19.12 -0.75
CA ASP A 13 -17.19 18.89 0.15
C ASP A 13 -18.10 20.12 0.31
N THR A 14 -18.85 20.42 -0.73
CA THR A 14 -19.80 21.54 -0.73
C THR A 14 -20.97 21.36 0.21
N ASN A 15 -21.31 20.12 0.55
CA ASN A 15 -22.43 19.75 1.41
C ASN A 15 -22.01 19.66 2.90
N ARG A 16 -20.70 19.75 3.17
CA ARG A 16 -20.12 19.66 4.53
C ARG A 16 -20.49 18.37 5.25
N VAL A 17 -20.35 17.25 4.57
CA VAL A 17 -20.67 15.91 5.09
C VAL A 17 -19.44 15.16 5.63
N LYS A 18 -18.23 15.72 5.48
CA LYS A 18 -17.02 15.16 6.07
C LYS A 18 -17.15 15.10 7.59
N PHE A 19 -16.91 13.92 8.15
CA PHE A 19 -17.07 13.54 9.55
C PHE A 19 -18.54 13.48 10.05
N ASP A 20 -19.52 13.54 9.17
CA ASP A 20 -20.93 13.36 9.51
C ASP A 20 -21.32 11.87 9.54
N SER A 21 -22.26 11.51 10.43
CA SER A 21 -22.86 10.17 10.47
C SER A 21 -23.60 9.86 9.18
N TYR A 22 -23.82 8.58 8.92
CA TYR A 22 -24.55 8.13 7.73
C TYR A 22 -25.92 8.84 7.56
N ASN A 23 -26.69 8.92 8.63
CA ASN A 23 -28.01 9.55 8.56
C ASN A 23 -27.91 11.03 8.16
N ARG A 24 -26.98 11.74 8.73
CA ARG A 24 -26.77 13.16 8.45
C ARG A 24 -26.23 13.39 7.05
N THR A 25 -25.31 12.52 6.57
CA THR A 25 -24.85 12.53 5.18
C THR A 25 -26.01 12.34 4.22
N MET A 26 -26.91 11.38 4.49
CA MET A 26 -28.08 11.14 3.64
C MET A 26 -29.06 12.32 3.62
N GLU A 27 -29.26 13.00 4.75
CA GLU A 27 -30.08 14.21 4.84
C GLU A 27 -29.48 15.41 4.05
N ASN A 28 -28.14 15.47 3.94
CA ASN A 28 -27.42 16.54 3.26
C ASN A 28 -27.02 16.22 1.80
N GLY A 29 -27.76 15.34 1.12
CA GLY A 29 -27.58 15.07 -0.29
C GLY A 29 -27.04 13.70 -0.63
N GLY A 30 -26.79 12.85 0.38
CA GLY A 30 -26.31 11.49 0.23
C GLY A 30 -24.81 11.37 0.01
N ILE A 31 -24.37 10.14 -0.18
CA ILE A 31 -22.96 9.84 -0.47
C ILE A 31 -22.69 10.17 -1.94
N ASN A 32 -21.80 11.11 -2.18
CA ASN A 32 -21.36 11.50 -3.51
C ASN A 32 -19.92 11.03 -3.78
N PRO A 33 -19.70 9.95 -4.56
CA PRO A 33 -18.35 9.40 -4.76
C PRO A 33 -17.35 10.40 -5.36
N SER A 34 -17.82 11.37 -6.15
CA SER A 34 -16.93 12.33 -6.83
C SER A 34 -16.18 13.30 -5.91
N ILE A 35 -16.59 13.41 -4.63
CA ILE A 35 -15.87 14.21 -3.64
C ILE A 35 -14.85 13.36 -2.83
N TYR A 36 -14.79 12.05 -3.06
CA TYR A 36 -13.86 11.16 -2.40
C TYR A 36 -12.57 10.99 -3.20
N LYS A 37 -11.52 10.69 -2.48
CA LYS A 37 -10.21 10.33 -3.01
C LYS A 37 -9.77 9.02 -2.38
N CYS A 38 -9.21 8.11 -3.19
CA CYS A 38 -8.52 6.94 -2.69
C CYS A 38 -7.26 7.39 -1.92
N VAL A 39 -7.07 6.89 -0.72
CA VAL A 39 -5.92 7.21 0.15
C VAL A 39 -5.13 5.99 0.57
N PHE A 40 -5.65 4.79 0.28
CA PHE A 40 -4.98 3.52 0.50
C PHE A 40 -5.47 2.46 -0.47
N HIS A 41 -4.54 1.64 -0.92
CA HIS A 41 -4.78 0.42 -1.68
C HIS A 41 -3.79 -0.63 -1.20
N GLY A 42 -4.26 -1.69 -0.57
CA GLY A 42 -3.39 -2.69 0.03
C GLY A 42 -4.12 -3.78 0.77
N ASP A 43 -3.36 -4.58 1.51
CA ASP A 43 -3.89 -5.62 2.37
C ASP A 43 -3.98 -5.14 3.83
N ALA A 44 -5.01 -5.60 4.54
CA ALA A 44 -5.17 -5.46 5.98
C ALA A 44 -5.66 -6.78 6.55
N ASP A 45 -5.22 -7.10 7.77
CA ASP A 45 -5.62 -8.31 8.47
C ASP A 45 -6.89 -8.06 9.32
N GLY A 46 -7.61 -9.14 9.66
CA GLY A 46 -8.78 -9.08 10.53
C GLY A 46 -10.07 -8.61 9.85
N ASP A 47 -10.96 -8.02 10.64
CA ASP A 47 -12.25 -7.49 10.22
C ASP A 47 -12.24 -5.94 10.04
N LEU A 48 -13.42 -5.33 9.86
CA LEU A 48 -13.52 -3.87 9.68
C LEU A 48 -13.15 -3.07 10.94
N GLU A 49 -13.34 -3.62 12.14
CA GLU A 49 -12.93 -2.95 13.38
C GLU A 49 -11.40 -3.01 13.56
N ASP A 50 -10.77 -4.10 13.09
CA ASP A 50 -9.31 -4.21 13.03
C ASP A 50 -8.73 -3.21 12.02
N VAL A 51 -9.35 -3.05 10.85
CA VAL A 51 -9.01 -2.00 9.88
C VAL A 51 -9.13 -0.62 10.52
N TYR A 52 -10.25 -0.34 11.21
CA TYR A 52 -10.42 0.94 11.90
C TYR A 52 -9.29 1.18 12.91
N THR A 53 -8.95 0.18 13.68
CA THR A 53 -7.88 0.27 14.68
C THR A 53 -6.53 0.52 14.00
N LEU A 54 -6.16 -0.26 12.98
CA LEU A 54 -4.88 -0.14 12.26
C LEU A 54 -4.68 1.29 11.70
N PHE A 55 -5.68 1.84 11.01
CA PHE A 55 -5.57 3.17 10.39
C PHE A 55 -5.78 4.36 11.35
N ASN A 56 -5.92 4.07 12.66
CA ASN A 56 -5.91 5.06 13.75
C ASN A 56 -4.68 4.94 14.66
N LEU A 57 -3.79 3.98 14.40
CA LEU A 57 -2.51 3.83 15.10
C LEU A 57 -1.37 4.52 14.33
N PRO A 58 -0.26 4.89 15.00
CA PRO A 58 0.93 5.40 14.33
C PRO A 58 1.55 4.40 13.33
N ASP A 59 1.39 3.10 13.60
CA ASP A 59 1.98 2.01 12.82
C ASP A 59 1.10 1.57 11.63
N HIS A 60 0.31 2.47 11.06
CA HIS A 60 -0.42 2.19 9.81
C HIS A 60 0.53 1.95 8.63
N PRO A 61 0.09 1.27 7.54
CA PRO A 61 0.92 1.02 6.37
C PRO A 61 1.56 2.29 5.80
N GLY A 62 2.86 2.22 5.47
CA GLY A 62 3.63 3.38 4.99
C GLY A 62 3.17 3.96 3.64
N THR A 63 2.33 3.23 2.90
CA THR A 63 1.67 3.71 1.67
C THR A 63 0.35 4.46 1.92
N TYR A 64 -0.10 4.55 3.17
CA TYR A 64 -1.32 5.28 3.52
C TYR A 64 -1.12 6.80 3.39
N GLN A 65 -2.00 7.45 2.64
CA GLN A 65 -1.90 8.88 2.33
C GLN A 65 -3.02 9.72 2.98
N GLY A 66 -3.79 9.10 3.86
CA GLY A 66 -4.96 9.72 4.49
C GLY A 66 -4.71 10.27 5.88
N HIS A 67 -5.76 10.86 6.46
CA HIS A 67 -5.87 11.09 7.91
C HIS A 67 -6.42 9.85 8.60
N SER A 68 -6.32 9.75 9.94
CA SER A 68 -6.94 8.67 10.73
C SER A 68 -8.33 8.31 10.22
N LEU A 69 -8.58 7.01 10.04
CA LEU A 69 -9.88 6.54 9.54
C LEU A 69 -11.02 7.06 10.40
N SER A 70 -11.98 7.72 9.80
CA SER A 70 -12.96 8.54 10.49
C SER A 70 -14.37 8.34 9.95
N VAL A 71 -15.35 8.81 10.71
CA VAL A 71 -16.75 8.84 10.26
C VAL A 71 -16.85 9.55 8.91
N SER A 72 -17.66 9.05 8.02
CA SER A 72 -17.86 9.39 6.60
C SER A 72 -16.85 8.80 5.63
N ASP A 73 -15.76 8.19 6.07
CA ASP A 73 -14.85 7.49 5.19
C ASP A 73 -15.47 6.19 4.65
N ILE A 74 -14.95 5.68 3.55
CA ILE A 74 -15.40 4.42 2.95
C ILE A 74 -14.25 3.41 2.97
N VAL A 75 -14.52 2.22 3.48
CA VAL A 75 -13.67 1.03 3.32
C VAL A 75 -14.30 0.13 2.27
N GLU A 76 -13.60 -0.10 1.17
CA GLU A 76 -13.99 -1.07 0.15
C GLU A 76 -13.22 -2.37 0.37
N VAL A 77 -13.92 -3.47 0.61
CA VAL A 77 -13.36 -4.82 0.67
C VAL A 77 -13.49 -5.44 -0.72
N ILE A 78 -12.35 -5.77 -1.34
CA ILE A 78 -12.29 -6.22 -2.73
C ILE A 78 -12.18 -7.74 -2.82
N ALA A 79 -11.35 -8.34 -1.97
CA ALA A 79 -11.06 -9.77 -2.04
C ALA A 79 -10.39 -10.30 -0.76
N ASP A 80 -10.26 -11.62 -0.71
CA ASP A 80 -9.43 -12.37 0.25
C ASP A 80 -9.85 -12.18 1.73
N SER A 81 -11.14 -12.03 2.00
CA SER A 81 -11.68 -11.96 3.36
C SER A 81 -12.56 -13.17 3.68
N GLU A 82 -12.25 -13.83 4.79
CA GLU A 82 -13.11 -14.91 5.36
C GLU A 82 -14.20 -14.33 6.28
N ASP A 83 -13.94 -13.17 6.89
CA ASP A 83 -14.79 -12.61 7.94
C ASP A 83 -15.68 -11.46 7.46
N VAL A 84 -15.33 -10.81 6.35
CA VAL A 84 -16.04 -9.66 5.82
C VAL A 84 -16.45 -9.89 4.37
N GLU A 85 -17.73 -9.74 4.08
CA GLU A 85 -18.25 -9.82 2.70
C GLU A 85 -17.67 -8.69 1.83
N GLU A 86 -17.32 -8.99 0.58
CA GLU A 86 -16.92 -7.96 -0.38
C GLU A 86 -17.98 -6.86 -0.51
N GLY A 87 -17.53 -5.62 -0.58
CA GLY A 87 -18.43 -4.47 -0.67
C GLY A 87 -17.81 -3.17 -0.18
N ARG A 88 -18.64 -2.14 -0.07
CA ARG A 88 -18.26 -0.81 0.36
C ARG A 88 -18.95 -0.50 1.66
N TYR A 89 -18.18 -0.05 2.62
CA TYR A 89 -18.61 0.14 3.99
C TYR A 89 -18.32 1.57 4.44
N PHE A 90 -19.39 2.31 4.70
CA PHE A 90 -19.32 3.65 5.28
C PHE A 90 -18.98 3.53 6.75
N VAL A 91 -17.96 4.24 7.21
CA VAL A 91 -17.61 4.36 8.63
C VAL A 91 -18.64 5.27 9.29
N ASP A 92 -19.51 4.71 10.14
CA ASP A 92 -20.52 5.48 10.84
C ASP A 92 -20.05 5.85 12.27
N SER A 93 -20.83 6.62 13.00
CA SER A 93 -20.57 6.95 14.40
C SER A 93 -20.55 5.72 15.33
N VAL A 94 -21.14 4.62 14.92
CA VAL A 94 -21.05 3.30 15.57
C VAL A 94 -20.96 2.23 14.48
N GLY A 95 -19.77 1.64 14.35
CA GLY A 95 -19.51 0.55 13.41
C GLY A 95 -19.56 0.98 11.95
N PHE A 96 -19.93 0.04 11.09
CA PHE A 96 -19.88 0.19 9.62
C PHE A 96 -21.24 -0.07 8.99
N LYS A 97 -21.47 0.58 7.87
CA LYS A 97 -22.72 0.41 7.12
C LYS A 97 -22.43 0.10 5.66
N LYS A 98 -22.84 -1.07 5.18
CA LYS A 98 -22.72 -1.43 3.76
C LYS A 98 -23.55 -0.47 2.91
N VAL A 99 -22.92 0.09 1.86
CA VAL A 99 -23.50 1.14 1.02
C VAL A 99 -23.29 0.83 -0.45
N ASP A 100 -24.11 1.45 -1.30
CA ASP A 100 -23.84 1.53 -2.74
C ASP A 100 -22.91 2.73 -2.99
N PHE A 101 -21.73 2.46 -3.52
CA PHE A 101 -20.69 3.46 -3.73
C PHE A 101 -19.90 3.13 -5.00
N ASP A 102 -19.92 4.04 -5.96
CA ASP A 102 -19.22 3.90 -7.23
C ASP A 102 -17.79 4.46 -7.13
N SER A 103 -16.86 3.60 -6.73
CA SER A 103 -15.45 3.97 -6.55
C SER A 103 -14.76 4.47 -7.84
N THR A 104 -15.32 4.19 -9.02
CA THR A 104 -14.76 4.67 -10.31
C THR A 104 -14.88 6.19 -10.50
N GLN A 105 -15.73 6.86 -9.71
CA GLN A 105 -15.88 8.30 -9.72
C GLN A 105 -14.95 9.04 -8.75
N CYS A 106 -14.23 8.30 -7.91
CA CYS A 106 -13.29 8.87 -6.94
C CYS A 106 -12.01 9.37 -7.62
N ALA A 107 -11.34 10.33 -7.00
CA ALA A 107 -9.98 10.65 -7.39
C ALA A 107 -9.02 9.52 -6.97
N GLU A 108 -8.01 9.26 -7.79
CA GLU A 108 -6.96 8.30 -7.49
C GLU A 108 -6.00 8.82 -6.42
N MET A 109 -5.16 7.94 -5.87
CA MET A 109 -4.07 8.29 -4.96
C MET A 109 -3.05 9.18 -5.67
N ASP A 110 -2.34 10.00 -4.88
CA ASP A 110 -1.23 10.79 -5.41
C ASP A 110 0.04 9.93 -5.55
N GLY A 111 0.88 10.32 -6.51
CA GLY A 111 2.22 9.76 -6.66
C GLY A 111 2.42 8.84 -7.83
N LEU A 112 3.50 8.10 -7.79
CA LEU A 112 3.91 7.16 -8.82
C LEU A 112 3.21 5.82 -8.61
N ARG A 113 2.64 5.30 -9.68
CA ARG A 113 2.07 3.97 -9.72
C ARG A 113 3.19 2.94 -9.70
N MET A 114 3.24 2.15 -8.65
CA MET A 114 4.23 1.11 -8.40
C MET A 114 3.55 -0.23 -8.16
N LEU A 115 4.31 -1.31 -8.25
CA LEU A 115 3.86 -2.64 -7.84
C LEU A 115 4.51 -2.97 -6.50
N MET A 116 3.73 -3.02 -5.43
CA MET A 116 4.16 -3.44 -4.11
C MET A 116 4.14 -4.96 -3.98
N ILE A 117 5.21 -5.52 -3.45
CA ILE A 117 5.38 -6.94 -3.18
C ILE A 117 5.76 -7.08 -1.71
N GLN A 118 4.90 -7.73 -0.94
CA GLN A 118 5.12 -8.00 0.48
C GLN A 118 5.49 -9.48 0.72
N PRO A 119 6.15 -9.81 1.84
CA PRO A 119 6.36 -11.20 2.23
C PRO A 119 5.03 -11.97 2.25
N HIS A 120 5.05 -13.20 1.75
CA HIS A 120 3.91 -14.14 1.73
C HIS A 120 2.64 -13.67 1.01
N LYS A 121 2.65 -12.52 0.33
CA LYS A 121 1.48 -11.94 -0.36
C LYS A 121 1.69 -11.86 -1.88
N THR A 122 0.56 -11.84 -2.60
CA THR A 122 0.56 -11.55 -4.04
C THR A 122 0.79 -10.05 -4.28
N PRO A 123 1.39 -9.65 -5.42
CA PRO A 123 1.64 -8.26 -5.73
C PRO A 123 0.38 -7.39 -5.77
N ILE A 124 0.54 -6.13 -5.41
CA ILE A 124 -0.54 -5.13 -5.42
C ILE A 124 -0.06 -3.86 -6.11
N VAL A 125 -0.88 -3.30 -7.00
CA VAL A 125 -0.65 -1.95 -7.50
C VAL A 125 -0.91 -0.95 -6.38
N THR A 126 0.04 -0.05 -6.14
CA THR A 126 -0.11 1.04 -5.18
C THR A 126 0.48 2.33 -5.72
N TYR A 127 0.31 3.42 -4.99
CA TYR A 127 0.84 4.73 -5.38
C TYR A 127 1.68 5.28 -4.23
N VAL A 128 2.90 5.71 -4.54
CA VAL A 128 3.82 6.30 -3.56
C VAL A 128 4.25 7.68 -4.10
N LYS A 129 4.20 8.71 -3.26
CA LYS A 129 4.66 10.03 -3.65
C LYS A 129 6.16 9.99 -3.94
N ASP A 130 6.58 10.68 -5.01
CA ASP A 130 7.99 10.81 -5.38
C ASP A 130 8.70 11.83 -4.47
N GLU A 131 8.71 11.52 -3.18
CA GLU A 131 9.35 12.26 -2.11
C GLU A 131 10.13 11.28 -1.24
N LEU A 132 11.34 11.64 -0.83
CA LEU A 132 12.23 10.75 -0.07
C LEU A 132 11.54 10.16 1.17
N ASP A 133 10.88 11.00 1.95
CA ASP A 133 10.19 10.56 3.17
C ASP A 133 9.07 9.54 2.87
N SER A 134 8.33 9.74 1.78
CA SER A 134 7.26 8.81 1.36
C SER A 134 7.81 7.47 0.87
N LEU A 135 8.92 7.50 0.13
CA LEU A 135 9.60 6.28 -0.33
C LEU A 135 10.22 5.51 0.84
N GLN A 136 10.86 6.21 1.78
CA GLN A 136 11.39 5.59 2.99
C GLN A 136 10.29 4.97 3.84
N MET A 137 9.17 5.68 4.02
CA MET A 137 8.01 5.18 4.75
C MET A 137 7.41 3.93 4.12
N ALA A 138 7.33 3.89 2.77
CA ALA A 138 6.82 2.75 2.04
C ALA A 138 7.64 1.46 2.27
N VAL A 139 8.97 1.57 2.38
CA VAL A 139 9.88 0.42 2.58
C VAL A 139 10.25 0.18 4.04
N SER A 140 9.73 0.97 4.99
CA SER A 140 10.16 0.92 6.40
C SER A 140 9.71 -0.33 7.14
N ASP A 141 8.55 -0.90 6.78
CA ASP A 141 7.94 -2.01 7.52
C ASP A 141 8.02 -1.81 9.06
N HIS A 142 7.62 -0.60 9.50
CA HIS A 142 7.64 -0.14 10.91
C HIS A 142 9.04 0.06 11.53
N CYS A 143 10.12 0.05 10.75
CA CYS A 143 11.44 0.42 11.24
C CYS A 143 11.57 1.94 11.33
N GLU A 144 12.18 2.46 12.41
CA GLU A 144 12.35 3.90 12.63
C GLU A 144 13.26 4.55 11.57
N ASP A 145 14.29 3.81 11.10
CA ASP A 145 15.24 4.26 10.09
C ASP A 145 15.16 3.36 8.85
N ALA A 146 14.61 3.87 7.76
CA ALA A 146 14.59 3.17 6.48
C ALA A 146 15.50 3.87 5.48
N TYR A 147 16.47 3.13 4.96
CA TYR A 147 17.35 3.57 3.89
C TYR A 147 16.92 2.91 2.59
N ILE A 148 16.61 3.72 1.58
CA ILE A 148 16.19 3.19 0.29
C ILE A 148 17.38 2.74 -0.54
N GLU A 149 17.26 1.57 -1.15
CA GLU A 149 18.17 1.11 -2.18
C GLU A 149 17.41 0.86 -3.49
N TYR A 150 18.08 1.14 -4.59
CA TYR A 150 17.59 0.83 -5.94
C TYR A 150 18.49 -0.23 -6.56
N THR A 151 17.89 -1.32 -6.99
CA THR A 151 18.59 -2.38 -7.71
C THR A 151 17.99 -2.61 -9.08
N TYR A 152 18.83 -2.88 -10.06
CA TYR A 152 18.43 -3.09 -11.45
C TYR A 152 18.53 -4.58 -11.79
N PRO A 153 17.49 -5.36 -11.62
CA PRO A 153 17.60 -6.76 -12.00
C PRO A 153 16.81 -7.16 -13.23
N PHE A 154 15.89 -6.35 -13.77
CA PHE A 154 14.89 -6.94 -14.64
C PHE A 154 14.92 -6.49 -16.07
N ASP A 155 14.81 -5.22 -16.34
CA ASP A 155 14.71 -4.63 -17.64
C ASP A 155 15.51 -3.33 -17.70
N ASP A 156 15.67 -2.81 -18.89
CA ASP A 156 16.47 -1.60 -19.11
C ASP A 156 15.94 -0.36 -18.38
N ASP A 157 14.65 -0.35 -17.98
CA ASP A 157 14.01 0.81 -17.37
C ASP A 157 13.27 0.52 -16.04
N CYS A 158 13.21 -0.73 -15.58
CA CYS A 158 12.56 -1.09 -14.32
C CYS A 158 13.54 -1.53 -13.24
N MET A 159 13.26 -1.11 -12.01
CA MET A 159 14.11 -1.39 -10.86
C MET A 159 13.28 -1.85 -9.65
N VAL A 160 13.97 -2.48 -8.71
CA VAL A 160 13.44 -2.75 -7.38
C VAL A 160 13.86 -1.62 -6.45
N LEU A 161 12.89 -1.07 -5.75
CA LEU A 161 13.08 -0.19 -4.60
C LEU A 161 12.83 -1.02 -3.33
N GLY A 162 13.77 -1.02 -2.42
CA GLY A 162 13.69 -1.73 -1.14
C GLY A 162 14.39 -0.98 -0.02
N ASN A 163 14.38 -1.55 1.18
CA ASN A 163 15.16 -1.04 2.30
C ASN A 163 16.54 -1.71 2.31
N GLU A 164 17.61 -0.91 2.21
CA GLU A 164 19.01 -1.36 2.24
C GLU A 164 19.34 -2.19 3.49
N GLU A 165 18.74 -1.84 4.62
CA GLU A 165 18.96 -2.49 5.92
C GLU A 165 17.90 -3.54 6.30
N ALA A 166 17.01 -3.91 5.38
CA ALA A 166 15.89 -4.82 5.66
C ALA A 166 16.33 -6.10 6.40
N LYS A 167 17.38 -6.76 5.92
CA LYS A 167 17.90 -7.99 6.54
C LYS A 167 18.56 -7.75 7.90
N LEU A 168 19.24 -6.60 8.07
CA LEU A 168 19.87 -6.21 9.34
C LEU A 168 18.82 -5.90 10.41
N ASN A 169 17.69 -5.32 9.98
CA ASN A 169 16.55 -5.00 10.83
C ASN A 169 15.66 -6.22 11.11
N GLY A 170 16.01 -7.40 10.56
CA GLY A 170 15.28 -8.64 10.78
C GLY A 170 13.93 -8.73 10.08
N MET A 171 13.72 -7.96 9.01
CA MET A 171 12.52 -8.06 8.20
C MET A 171 12.39 -9.44 7.57
N GLU A 172 11.17 -9.90 7.35
CA GLU A 172 10.88 -11.19 6.72
C GLU A 172 11.39 -11.28 5.29
N GLY A 173 11.88 -12.47 4.91
CA GLY A 173 12.26 -12.76 3.52
C GLY A 173 11.06 -12.66 2.59
N ASN A 174 11.22 -11.95 1.48
CA ASN A 174 10.13 -11.65 0.53
C ASN A 174 10.26 -12.47 -0.76
N ARG A 175 11.29 -12.18 -1.55
CA ARG A 175 11.51 -12.82 -2.86
C ARG A 175 13.00 -13.10 -3.08
N ARG A 176 13.27 -14.19 -3.82
CA ARG A 176 14.61 -14.46 -4.37
C ARG A 176 14.71 -13.86 -5.76
N LEU A 177 15.67 -13.00 -5.98
CA LEU A 177 15.95 -12.38 -7.28
C LEU A 177 17.40 -12.67 -7.63
N GLY A 178 17.62 -13.56 -8.60
CA GLY A 178 18.94 -14.12 -8.86
C GLY A 178 19.46 -14.91 -7.66
N GLU A 179 20.63 -14.54 -7.17
CA GLU A 179 21.26 -15.16 -5.99
C GLU A 179 20.94 -14.45 -4.67
N SER A 180 20.24 -13.31 -4.73
CA SER A 180 19.95 -12.47 -3.55
C SER A 180 18.54 -12.69 -3.02
N ILE A 181 18.38 -12.63 -1.70
CA ILE A 181 17.10 -12.55 -1.01
C ILE A 181 16.77 -11.08 -0.76
N TYR A 182 15.57 -10.67 -1.13
CA TYR A 182 14.99 -9.39 -0.72
C TYR A 182 14.12 -9.61 0.50
N ALA A 183 14.20 -8.71 1.49
CA ALA A 183 13.44 -8.77 2.73
C ALA A 183 12.57 -7.53 2.89
N GLY A 184 11.49 -7.63 3.67
CA GLY A 184 10.51 -6.56 3.84
C GLY A 184 9.72 -6.24 2.58
N PRO A 185 8.94 -5.16 2.57
CA PRO A 185 8.22 -4.70 1.39
C PRO A 185 9.20 -4.20 0.32
N ILE A 186 8.99 -4.63 -0.93
CA ILE A 186 9.73 -4.13 -2.10
C ILE A 186 8.74 -3.60 -3.13
N PHE A 187 9.22 -2.66 -3.95
CA PHE A 187 8.40 -2.02 -4.97
C PHE A 187 9.10 -2.12 -6.33
N ILE A 188 8.33 -2.49 -7.35
CA ILE A 188 8.80 -2.33 -8.72
C ILE A 188 8.37 -0.94 -9.19
N THR A 189 9.34 -0.19 -9.66
CA THR A 189 9.17 1.15 -10.22
C THR A 189 9.96 1.28 -11.52
N ARG A 190 9.84 2.39 -12.21
CA ARG A 190 10.51 2.65 -13.46
C ARG A 190 11.41 3.87 -13.36
N ASP A 191 12.61 3.79 -13.97
CA ASP A 191 13.53 4.90 -14.17
C ASP A 191 13.11 5.71 -15.42
N ASP A 192 13.14 7.02 -15.32
CA ASP A 192 12.86 7.94 -16.45
C ASP A 192 14.05 8.10 -17.41
N GLY A 193 15.20 7.48 -17.11
CA GLY A 193 16.44 7.55 -17.89
C GLY A 193 17.28 8.80 -17.63
N VAL A 194 16.85 9.68 -16.72
CA VAL A 194 17.57 10.91 -16.34
C VAL A 194 17.79 11.03 -14.83
N GLY A 195 17.52 9.95 -14.09
CA GLY A 195 17.75 9.83 -12.65
C GLY A 195 16.53 10.13 -11.79
N GLY A 196 15.33 10.18 -12.37
CA GLY A 196 14.06 10.27 -11.69
C GLY A 196 13.27 8.96 -11.76
N LEU A 197 12.18 8.88 -10.99
CA LEU A 197 11.25 7.77 -11.04
C LEU A 197 10.03 8.12 -11.89
N CYS A 198 9.39 7.11 -12.47
CA CYS A 198 8.11 7.28 -13.14
C CYS A 198 7.19 6.06 -12.95
N SER A 199 5.91 6.28 -13.20
CA SER A 199 4.87 5.27 -13.04
C SER A 199 5.06 4.08 -13.97
N LEU A 200 4.75 2.88 -13.49
CA LEU A 200 4.65 1.67 -14.33
C LEU A 200 3.51 1.80 -15.33
N THR A 201 3.73 1.28 -16.52
CA THR A 201 2.69 1.09 -17.54
C THR A 201 1.80 -0.11 -17.20
N ASP A 202 0.65 -0.24 -17.85
CA ASP A 202 -0.24 -1.40 -17.67
C ASP A 202 0.45 -2.71 -18.07
N GLU A 203 1.26 -2.68 -19.12
CA GLU A 203 2.02 -3.85 -19.58
C GLU A 203 3.07 -4.28 -18.53
N GLN A 204 3.78 -3.33 -17.93
CA GLN A 204 4.76 -3.59 -16.87
C GLN A 204 4.09 -4.11 -15.60
N VAL A 205 2.96 -3.52 -15.19
CA VAL A 205 2.17 -4.00 -14.06
C VAL A 205 1.74 -5.45 -14.28
N LEU A 206 1.18 -5.77 -15.45
CA LEU A 206 0.77 -7.15 -15.76
C LEU A 206 1.95 -8.11 -15.71
N LYS A 207 3.04 -7.77 -16.42
CA LYS A 207 4.27 -8.58 -16.49
C LYS A 207 4.82 -8.92 -15.11
N TYR A 208 4.99 -7.90 -14.26
CA TYR A 208 5.58 -8.12 -12.93
C TYR A 208 4.60 -8.71 -11.93
N SER A 209 3.30 -8.46 -12.07
CA SER A 209 2.29 -9.14 -11.27
C SER A 209 2.30 -10.65 -11.54
N GLU A 210 2.44 -11.07 -12.78
CA GLU A 210 2.58 -12.49 -13.14
C GLU A 210 3.92 -13.07 -12.65
N MET A 211 5.03 -12.32 -12.81
CA MET A 211 6.37 -12.76 -12.40
C MET A 211 6.45 -13.03 -10.89
N PHE A 212 5.81 -12.21 -10.07
CA PHE A 212 5.85 -12.28 -8.61
C PHE A 212 4.57 -12.85 -7.98
N ALA A 213 3.68 -13.45 -8.78
CA ALA A 213 2.39 -13.99 -8.32
C ALA A 213 2.53 -14.99 -7.17
N GLU A 214 3.57 -15.84 -7.24
CA GLU A 214 3.82 -16.87 -6.24
C GLU A 214 4.77 -16.34 -5.15
N PRO A 215 4.31 -16.23 -3.88
CA PRO A 215 5.19 -15.92 -2.77
C PRO A 215 6.27 -16.99 -2.58
N HIS A 216 7.46 -16.57 -2.19
CA HIS A 216 8.53 -17.49 -1.82
C HIS A 216 8.46 -17.81 -0.32
N ASP A 217 8.63 -19.06 0.03
CA ASP A 217 8.85 -19.50 1.39
C ASP A 217 10.34 -19.36 1.73
N ILE A 218 10.69 -18.37 2.54
CA ILE A 218 12.06 -18.02 2.90
C ILE A 218 12.14 -17.96 4.43
N SER A 219 12.96 -18.84 5.00
CA SER A 219 13.12 -18.87 6.45
C SER A 219 13.93 -17.67 6.97
N PRO A 220 13.75 -17.28 8.25
CA PRO A 220 14.56 -16.24 8.88
C PRO A 220 16.07 -16.56 8.83
N GLU A 221 16.46 -17.83 8.95
CA GLU A 221 17.85 -18.26 8.87
C GLU A 221 18.45 -18.04 7.48
N GLU A 222 17.68 -18.31 6.42
CA GLU A 222 18.11 -18.04 5.04
C GLU A 222 18.26 -16.54 4.78
N THR A 223 17.31 -15.73 5.26
CA THR A 223 17.37 -14.27 5.16
C THR A 223 18.61 -13.72 5.86
N GLN A 224 18.90 -14.20 7.08
CA GLN A 224 20.09 -13.80 7.84
C GLN A 224 21.39 -14.28 7.20
N ALA A 225 21.43 -15.47 6.61
CA ALA A 225 22.61 -15.99 5.94
C ALA A 225 22.97 -15.20 4.65
N ASP A 226 21.99 -14.55 4.04
CA ASP A 226 22.15 -13.71 2.84
C ASP A 226 22.57 -12.26 3.16
N VAL A 227 22.89 -11.95 4.43
CA VAL A 227 23.53 -10.68 4.80
C VAL A 227 24.99 -10.74 4.33
N GLY A 228 25.23 -10.31 3.09
CA GLY A 228 26.52 -10.46 2.44
C GLY A 228 27.57 -9.46 2.92
N PHE A 229 28.28 -9.75 4.00
CA PHE A 229 29.57 -9.14 4.28
C PHE A 229 30.69 -10.06 3.79
N THR A 230 31.22 -9.80 2.62
CA THR A 230 32.49 -10.42 2.22
C THR A 230 33.62 -9.62 2.87
N PHE A 231 34.13 -10.09 4.01
CA PHE A 231 35.38 -9.57 4.56
C PHE A 231 36.52 -9.99 3.63
N TYR A 232 37.01 -9.06 2.83
CA TYR A 232 38.32 -9.19 2.25
C TYR A 232 39.33 -8.90 3.37
N GLY A 233 39.81 -9.96 4.05
CA GLY A 233 40.94 -9.85 4.97
C GLY A 233 42.17 -9.33 4.23
N TRP A 234 42.83 -8.33 4.79
CA TRP A 234 44.14 -7.82 4.38
C TRP A 234 45.24 -8.75 4.86
#